data_a53d0f101875e48a7b934ee3d8ef80c1
#
_entry.id   a53d0f101875e48a7b934ee3d8ef80c1
#
_cell.length_a   1.000
_cell.length_b   1.000
_cell.length_c   1.000
_cell.angle_alpha   90.00
_cell.angle_beta   90.00
_cell.angle_gamma   90.00
#
_symmetry.space_group_name_H-M   'P 1'
#
loop_
_entity.id
_entity.type
_entity.pdbx_description
1 polymer ?
#
loop_
_entity_poly.entity_id
_entity_poly.type
_entity_poly.pdbx_seq_one_letter_code
_entity_poly.pdbx_strand_id
1 'polypeptide(L)'
;MARPFKTQRDPQAMPRRPKTSFTKLAVDENAAPEPTQRLHKLLALAGLGSRRDMEALIASGRVTVNGAPASTGQGVSQHDTVRLDSRPLKLPFVAELPQVLIYHKPEGEIVSQDDPEGRASVFDKLPKIKNAKWIAIGRLDMNTSGLLIFTTSGELANRFMHPRYEVEREYAVRIFGELTEGQMLQLKEGIELEDGPANFDSITAQGGEGANHWYQVILREGRNREVRRLFEAFQLPVSRLMRVRFGPVNLPPRVKRGTMLKLEQKEVVGLLEWADLPVPSAPLRQLTQREKLKATTVFMPKVRKQRVSALDRPPRDAAGGEARPYRAKSDTARKDGLKKPAPRKNDNRRVRQSSDLAAPAMQKKSDRNRGRG
;
A
#
# COMPACT_ATOMS: atom_id res chain seq x y z
N MET A 1 -72.84 26.14 -54.20
CA MET A 1 -72.61 26.94 -52.99
C MET A 1 -72.80 26.03 -51.77
N ALA A 2 -71.69 25.53 -51.24
CA ALA A 2 -71.74 24.68 -50.06
C ALA A 2 -70.70 25.20 -49.05
N ARG A 3 -71.12 25.44 -47.85
CA ARG A 3 -70.23 25.84 -46.77
C ARG A 3 -69.95 24.68 -45.86
N PRO A 4 -68.74 24.68 -45.22
CA PRO A 4 -68.22 23.52 -44.54
C PRO A 4 -68.67 23.39 -43.11
N PHE A 5 -68.74 22.14 -42.66
CA PHE A 5 -68.98 21.68 -41.31
C PHE A 5 -67.89 22.12 -40.33
N LYS A 6 -68.34 22.71 -39.19
CA LYS A 6 -67.52 22.87 -37.98
C LYS A 6 -67.61 21.61 -37.13
N THR A 7 -66.55 20.86 -37.01
CA THR A 7 -66.39 19.79 -36.04
C THR A 7 -66.01 20.38 -34.68
N GLN A 8 -66.92 20.33 -33.70
CA GLN A 8 -66.62 20.53 -32.29
C GLN A 8 -65.70 19.38 -31.82
N ARG A 9 -64.55 19.73 -31.27
CA ARG A 9 -63.73 18.77 -30.53
C ARG A 9 -64.14 18.83 -29.07
N ASP A 10 -64.66 17.72 -28.56
CA ASP A 10 -64.84 17.48 -27.14
C ASP A 10 -63.50 17.44 -26.41
N PRO A 11 -63.33 18.04 -25.25
CA PRO A 11 -62.14 17.88 -24.42
C PRO A 11 -62.23 16.55 -23.66
N GLN A 12 -61.81 15.46 -24.28
CA GLN A 12 -61.66 14.20 -23.57
C GLN A 12 -60.56 14.29 -22.53
N ALA A 13 -60.90 13.92 -21.33
CA ALA A 13 -60.09 13.87 -20.13
C ALA A 13 -58.83 13.05 -20.35
N MET A 14 -57.68 13.66 -20.00
CA MET A 14 -56.42 12.92 -19.89
C MET A 14 -56.55 11.78 -18.86
N PRO A 15 -56.03 10.58 -19.17
CA PRO A 15 -56.05 9.49 -18.21
C PRO A 15 -55.16 9.86 -17.00
N ARG A 16 -55.79 9.87 -15.81
CA ARG A 16 -55.08 10.05 -14.54
C ARG A 16 -54.06 8.94 -14.39
N ARG A 17 -52.77 9.31 -14.24
CA ARG A 17 -51.69 8.37 -13.88
C ARG A 17 -52.13 7.59 -12.62
N PRO A 18 -51.97 6.27 -12.59
CA PRO A 18 -52.22 5.48 -11.40
C PRO A 18 -51.31 5.97 -10.28
N LYS A 19 -51.87 6.29 -9.14
CA LYS A 19 -51.13 6.50 -7.90
C LYS A 19 -50.53 5.15 -7.53
N THR A 20 -49.22 4.98 -7.78
CA THR A 20 -48.45 3.85 -7.24
C THR A 20 -48.54 3.95 -5.72
N SER A 21 -49.43 3.18 -5.12
CA SER A 21 -49.39 2.89 -3.70
C SER A 21 -48.10 2.17 -3.41
N PHE A 22 -47.19 2.82 -2.70
CA PHE A 22 -46.07 2.14 -2.08
C PHE A 22 -46.61 1.15 -1.07
N THR A 23 -46.78 -0.08 -1.51
CA THR A 23 -47.02 -1.21 -0.60
C THR A 23 -45.79 -1.30 0.31
N LYS A 24 -45.97 -0.97 1.57
CA LYS A 24 -45.00 -1.29 2.60
C LYS A 24 -44.77 -2.78 2.51
N LEU A 25 -43.58 -3.18 2.00
CA LEU A 25 -43.13 -4.57 2.04
C LEU A 25 -43.19 -4.98 3.51
N ALA A 26 -44.04 -5.98 3.80
CA ALA A 26 -44.13 -6.58 5.11
C ALA A 26 -42.71 -7.07 5.46
N VAL A 27 -42.19 -6.57 6.57
CA VAL A 27 -40.94 -7.06 7.15
C VAL A 27 -41.24 -8.49 7.62
N ASP A 28 -40.62 -9.47 7.01
CA ASP A 28 -40.68 -10.85 7.46
C ASP A 28 -40.00 -10.89 8.84
N GLU A 29 -40.81 -11.00 9.90
CA GLU A 29 -40.32 -11.02 11.29
C GLU A 29 -39.45 -12.25 11.61
N ASN A 30 -39.36 -13.19 10.68
CA ASN A 30 -38.52 -14.41 10.77
C ASN A 30 -37.23 -14.37 9.93
N ALA A 31 -36.92 -13.26 9.29
CA ALA A 31 -35.66 -13.14 8.59
C ALA A 31 -34.51 -13.09 9.60
N ALA A 32 -33.52 -13.96 9.44
CA ALA A 32 -32.29 -13.90 10.25
C ALA A 32 -31.72 -12.47 10.23
N PRO A 33 -31.27 -11.93 11.38
CA PRO A 33 -30.80 -10.55 11.44
C PRO A 33 -29.69 -10.33 10.41
N GLU A 34 -29.90 -9.38 9.52
CA GLU A 34 -28.93 -9.05 8.50
C GLU A 34 -27.57 -8.67 9.14
N PRO A 35 -26.48 -9.07 8.52
CA PRO A 35 -25.15 -8.77 9.05
C PRO A 35 -24.93 -7.25 9.08
N THR A 36 -24.91 -6.69 10.26
CA THR A 36 -24.64 -5.27 10.47
C THR A 36 -23.13 -5.05 10.63
N GLN A 37 -22.65 -3.90 10.15
CA GLN A 37 -21.27 -3.47 10.37
C GLN A 37 -21.26 -2.14 11.14
N ARG A 38 -20.24 -1.95 11.98
CA ARG A 38 -20.09 -0.71 12.75
C ARG A 38 -19.96 0.50 11.84
N LEU A 39 -20.81 1.50 12.04
CA LEU A 39 -20.88 2.71 11.20
C LEU A 39 -19.52 3.41 11.09
N HIS A 40 -18.83 3.67 12.22
CA HIS A 40 -17.49 4.29 12.19
C HIS A 40 -16.47 3.49 11.36
N LYS A 41 -16.58 2.14 11.32
CA LYS A 41 -15.74 1.28 10.48
C LYS A 41 -16.00 1.54 8.99
N LEU A 42 -17.28 1.59 8.59
CA LEU A 42 -17.67 1.81 7.20
C LEU A 42 -17.31 3.22 6.71
N LEU A 43 -17.51 4.24 7.55
CA LEU A 43 -17.10 5.62 7.25
C LEU A 43 -15.58 5.74 7.07
N ALA A 44 -14.81 5.06 7.93
CA ALA A 44 -13.35 5.02 7.79
C ALA A 44 -12.92 4.27 6.51
N LEU A 45 -13.57 3.15 6.16
CA LEU A 45 -13.33 2.41 4.91
C LEU A 45 -13.68 3.25 3.67
N ALA A 46 -14.70 4.11 3.76
CA ALA A 46 -15.05 5.07 2.70
C ALA A 46 -13.99 6.19 2.54
N GLY A 47 -12.95 6.21 3.38
CA GLY A 47 -11.83 7.15 3.28
C GLY A 47 -12.06 8.51 3.93
N LEU A 48 -13.13 8.68 4.73
CA LEU A 48 -13.51 9.95 5.35
C LEU A 48 -12.59 10.35 6.51
N GLY A 49 -12.02 9.38 7.24
CA GLY A 49 -11.12 9.65 8.38
C GLY A 49 -10.58 8.39 9.03
N SER A 50 -9.95 8.52 10.20
CA SER A 50 -9.67 7.38 11.07
C SER A 50 -10.96 6.92 11.76
N ARG A 51 -10.97 5.72 12.37
CA ARG A 51 -12.14 5.26 13.14
C ARG A 51 -12.48 6.22 14.29
N ARG A 52 -11.48 6.77 14.96
CA ARG A 52 -11.65 7.76 16.04
C ARG A 52 -12.24 9.07 15.51
N ASP A 53 -11.76 9.57 14.37
CA ASP A 53 -12.33 10.76 13.73
C ASP A 53 -13.81 10.53 13.37
N MET A 54 -14.15 9.30 12.94
CA MET A 54 -15.53 8.94 12.59
C MET A 54 -16.40 8.82 13.83
N GLU A 55 -15.90 8.34 14.95
CA GLU A 55 -16.62 8.36 16.23
C GLU A 55 -16.88 9.79 16.70
N ALA A 56 -15.88 10.68 16.63
CA ALA A 56 -16.06 12.10 16.92
C ALA A 56 -17.08 12.76 15.96
N LEU A 57 -17.05 12.41 14.68
CA LEU A 57 -17.98 12.90 13.68
C LEU A 57 -19.42 12.43 13.94
N ILE A 58 -19.61 11.20 14.39
CA ILE A 58 -20.91 10.64 14.79
C ILE A 58 -21.39 11.37 16.05
N ALA A 59 -20.55 11.51 17.06
CA ALA A 59 -20.88 12.19 18.32
C ALA A 59 -21.26 13.66 18.11
N SER A 60 -20.74 14.33 17.09
CA SER A 60 -21.12 15.70 16.72
C SER A 60 -22.51 15.84 16.08
N GLY A 61 -23.23 14.72 15.86
CA GLY A 61 -24.58 14.71 15.27
C GLY A 61 -24.63 14.98 13.76
N ARG A 62 -23.49 15.06 13.08
CA ARG A 62 -23.42 15.34 11.63
C ARG A 62 -23.79 14.14 10.76
N VAL A 63 -23.80 12.94 11.33
CA VAL A 63 -24.14 11.70 10.61
C VAL A 63 -25.54 11.27 10.97
N THR A 64 -26.36 10.95 9.97
CA THR A 64 -27.71 10.41 10.16
C THR A 64 -27.86 9.06 9.50
N VAL A 65 -28.62 8.18 10.12
CA VAL A 65 -29.01 6.86 9.60
C VAL A 65 -30.53 6.82 9.51
N ASN A 66 -31.06 6.57 8.32
CA ASN A 66 -32.50 6.54 8.05
C ASN A 66 -33.24 7.82 8.51
N GLY A 67 -32.55 8.95 8.48
CA GLY A 67 -33.10 10.25 8.88
C GLY A 67 -32.97 10.63 10.36
N ALA A 68 -32.55 9.69 11.22
CA ALA A 68 -32.27 9.94 12.63
C ALA A 68 -30.77 10.16 12.88
N PRO A 69 -30.36 10.99 13.87
CA PRO A 69 -28.97 11.13 14.25
C PRO A 69 -28.36 9.78 14.64
N ALA A 70 -27.16 9.51 14.14
CA ALA A 70 -26.46 8.27 14.44
C ALA A 70 -25.87 8.29 15.87
N SER A 71 -25.84 7.14 16.54
CA SER A 71 -25.21 6.97 17.85
C SER A 71 -23.83 6.31 17.73
N THR A 72 -22.94 6.61 18.69
CA THR A 72 -21.63 5.97 18.78
C THR A 72 -21.77 4.45 18.95
N GLY A 73 -21.03 3.68 18.16
CA GLY A 73 -21.11 2.23 18.18
C GLY A 73 -22.26 1.61 17.39
N GLN A 74 -23.11 2.42 16.72
CA GLN A 74 -24.24 1.94 15.91
C GLN A 74 -23.78 0.97 14.81
N GLY A 75 -24.53 -0.13 14.65
CA GLY A 75 -24.46 -1.02 13.51
C GLY A 75 -25.37 -0.52 12.38
N VAL A 76 -24.95 -0.71 11.14
CA VAL A 76 -25.74 -0.41 9.95
C VAL A 76 -25.68 -1.56 8.95
N SER A 77 -26.78 -1.79 8.23
CA SER A 77 -26.90 -2.77 7.16
C SER A 77 -26.73 -2.10 5.78
N GLN A 78 -26.65 -2.91 4.73
CA GLN A 78 -26.54 -2.40 3.35
C GLN A 78 -27.80 -1.64 2.88
N HIS A 79 -28.92 -1.83 3.55
CA HIS A 79 -30.20 -1.19 3.22
C HIS A 79 -30.40 0.16 3.93
N ASP A 80 -29.53 0.47 4.90
CA ASP A 80 -29.62 1.72 5.63
C ASP A 80 -29.13 2.91 4.79
N THR A 81 -29.88 3.99 4.85
CA THR A 81 -29.48 5.24 4.20
C THR A 81 -28.67 6.09 5.17
N VAL A 82 -27.37 6.18 4.93
CA VAL A 82 -26.46 7.00 5.74
C VAL A 82 -26.18 8.33 5.05
N ARG A 83 -26.25 9.43 5.81
CA ARG A 83 -25.97 10.77 5.30
C ARG A 83 -24.96 11.48 6.21
N LEU A 84 -24.11 12.28 5.61
CA LEU A 84 -23.19 13.21 6.27
C LEU A 84 -23.55 14.64 5.83
N ASP A 85 -23.86 15.53 6.77
CA ASP A 85 -24.29 16.89 6.49
C ASP A 85 -25.43 16.92 5.44
N SER A 86 -26.44 16.06 5.61
CA SER A 86 -27.58 15.85 4.70
C SER A 86 -27.24 15.23 3.33
N ARG A 87 -25.97 15.01 2.99
CA ARG A 87 -25.53 14.39 1.73
C ARG A 87 -25.50 12.86 1.87
N PRO A 88 -26.10 12.11 0.95
CA PRO A 88 -26.08 10.65 1.02
C PRO A 88 -24.65 10.13 0.81
N LEU A 89 -24.25 9.16 1.63
CA LEU A 89 -22.96 8.47 1.55
C LEU A 89 -23.16 7.08 0.97
N LYS A 90 -22.32 6.72 0.02
CA LYS A 90 -22.22 5.35 -0.47
C LYS A 90 -21.19 4.60 0.38
N LEU A 91 -21.65 3.72 1.25
CA LEU A 91 -20.78 2.93 2.11
C LEU A 91 -20.34 1.63 1.43
N PRO A 92 -19.09 1.20 1.63
CA PRO A 92 -18.56 -0.02 1.04
C PRO A 92 -18.95 -1.26 1.85
N PHE A 93 -20.17 -1.77 1.66
CA PHE A 93 -20.62 -3.02 2.28
C PHE A 93 -20.05 -4.25 1.58
N VAL A 94 -19.80 -4.15 0.28
CA VAL A 94 -19.17 -5.23 -0.49
C VAL A 94 -17.66 -5.10 -0.35
N ALA A 95 -17.04 -6.14 0.14
CA ALA A 95 -15.59 -6.20 0.24
C ALA A 95 -14.98 -6.26 -1.17
N GLU A 96 -14.21 -5.25 -1.52
CA GLU A 96 -13.32 -5.31 -2.69
C GLU A 96 -12.02 -6.02 -2.29
N LEU A 97 -11.35 -6.64 -3.27
CA LEU A 97 -10.04 -7.23 -3.02
C LEU A 97 -9.09 -6.13 -2.54
N PRO A 98 -8.50 -6.26 -1.34
CA PRO A 98 -7.65 -5.23 -0.79
C PRO A 98 -6.39 -5.04 -1.64
N GLN A 99 -5.85 -3.85 -1.61
CA GLN A 99 -4.52 -3.60 -2.16
C GLN A 99 -3.48 -3.84 -1.06
N VAL A 100 -2.39 -4.49 -1.42
CA VAL A 100 -1.26 -4.72 -0.51
C VAL A 100 0.02 -4.21 -1.19
N LEU A 101 0.83 -3.50 -0.42
CA LEU A 101 2.08 -2.89 -0.85
C LEU A 101 3.19 -3.29 0.11
N ILE A 102 4.28 -3.79 -0.42
CA ILE A 102 5.53 -4.02 0.30
C ILE A 102 6.42 -2.80 0.13
N TYR A 103 6.97 -2.32 1.21
CA TYR A 103 7.95 -1.24 1.24
C TYR A 103 9.22 -1.69 1.96
N HIS A 104 10.35 -1.54 1.32
CA HIS A 104 11.64 -1.67 2.00
C HIS A 104 11.98 -0.32 2.64
N LYS A 105 11.50 -0.13 3.87
CA LYS A 105 11.72 1.09 4.64
C LYS A 105 13.22 1.29 4.89
N PRO A 106 13.79 2.42 4.52
CA PRO A 106 15.15 2.80 4.96
C PRO A 106 15.14 3.25 6.42
N GLU A 107 16.30 3.40 7.00
CA GLU A 107 16.50 4.14 8.26
C GLU A 107 16.21 5.64 8.05
N GLY A 108 15.87 6.36 9.10
CA GLY A 108 15.59 7.80 9.07
C GLY A 108 14.15 8.19 8.76
N GLU A 109 13.25 7.24 8.53
CA GLU A 109 11.82 7.49 8.34
C GLU A 109 11.01 6.96 9.51
N ILE A 110 9.93 7.67 9.83
CA ILE A 110 8.96 7.24 10.85
C ILE A 110 7.72 6.64 10.20
N VAL A 111 7.01 5.80 10.96
CA VAL A 111 5.73 5.22 10.58
C VAL A 111 4.62 5.96 11.35
N SER A 112 4.34 7.18 10.94
CA SER A 112 3.24 8.00 11.46
C SER A 112 2.58 8.77 10.33
N GLN A 113 1.26 8.99 10.42
CA GLN A 113 0.50 9.84 9.49
C GLN A 113 0.59 11.31 9.88
N ASP A 114 0.76 11.56 11.16
CA ASP A 114 0.88 12.88 11.75
C ASP A 114 2.10 12.89 12.67
N ASP A 115 3.02 13.81 12.42
CA ASP A 115 4.24 13.96 13.19
C ASP A 115 4.47 15.43 13.55
N PRO A 116 4.33 15.79 14.83
CA PRO A 116 4.53 17.17 15.28
C PRO A 116 5.94 17.70 15.01
N GLU A 117 6.94 16.83 14.94
CA GLU A 117 8.35 17.20 14.70
C GLU A 117 8.68 17.32 13.20
N GLY A 118 7.74 17.03 12.30
CA GLY A 118 7.95 17.18 10.86
C GLY A 118 8.99 16.22 10.26
N ARG A 119 9.26 15.08 10.89
CA ARG A 119 10.19 14.06 10.38
C ARG A 119 9.64 13.41 9.11
N ALA A 120 10.52 12.91 8.27
CA ALA A 120 10.12 12.19 7.05
C ALA A 120 9.26 10.97 7.37
N SER A 121 8.01 10.97 6.91
CA SER A 121 7.09 9.87 7.11
C SER A 121 7.05 8.92 5.89
N VAL A 122 6.90 7.62 6.17
CA VAL A 122 6.66 6.62 5.13
C VAL A 122 5.37 6.92 4.33
N PHE A 123 4.38 7.58 4.96
CA PHE A 123 3.09 7.89 4.33
C PHE A 123 3.20 8.96 3.24
N ASP A 124 4.21 9.85 3.30
CA ASP A 124 4.45 10.88 2.28
C ASP A 124 4.80 10.29 0.91
N LYS A 125 5.32 9.07 0.92
CA LYS A 125 5.80 8.37 -0.26
C LYS A 125 4.77 7.42 -0.87
N LEU A 126 3.66 7.14 -0.16
CA LEU A 126 2.67 6.19 -0.64
C LEU A 126 1.90 6.70 -1.86
N PRO A 127 1.59 5.81 -2.82
CA PRO A 127 0.75 6.17 -3.96
C PRO A 127 -0.65 6.55 -3.48
N LYS A 128 -1.23 7.56 -4.10
CA LYS A 128 -2.62 7.93 -3.83
C LYS A 128 -3.56 6.81 -4.29
N ILE A 129 -4.52 6.48 -3.46
CA ILE A 129 -5.64 5.60 -3.78
C ILE A 129 -6.96 6.36 -3.68
N LYS A 130 -7.93 5.96 -4.51
CA LYS A 130 -9.27 6.53 -4.47
C LYS A 130 -10.13 5.72 -3.50
N ASN A 131 -10.97 6.41 -2.73
CA ASN A 131 -11.98 5.80 -1.84
C ASN A 131 -11.42 4.76 -0.84
N ALA A 132 -10.15 4.86 -0.49
CA ALA A 132 -9.51 4.01 0.50
C ALA A 132 -8.31 4.74 1.14
N LYS A 133 -7.81 4.20 2.24
CA LYS A 133 -6.60 4.67 2.93
C LYS A 133 -5.60 3.54 3.08
N TRP A 134 -4.32 3.89 3.04
CA TRP A 134 -3.26 2.96 3.42
C TRP A 134 -3.19 2.81 4.93
N ILE A 135 -3.14 1.58 5.38
CA ILE A 135 -2.94 1.17 6.76
C ILE A 135 -1.59 0.46 6.81
N ALA A 136 -0.69 0.94 7.66
CA ALA A 136 0.57 0.24 7.91
C ALA A 136 0.32 -1.00 8.76
N ILE A 137 0.84 -2.13 8.34
CA ILE A 137 0.83 -3.36 9.13
C ILE A 137 2.02 -3.33 10.09
N GLY A 138 1.77 -2.83 11.28
CA GLY A 138 2.77 -2.59 12.30
C GLY A 138 3.62 -1.34 12.03
N ARG A 139 4.58 -1.14 12.91
CA ARG A 139 5.54 -0.04 12.81
C ARG A 139 6.95 -0.60 12.81
N LEU A 140 7.85 0.18 12.26
CA LEU A 140 9.30 0.04 12.43
C LEU A 140 9.81 1.36 12.95
N ASP A 141 10.72 1.29 13.92
CA ASP A 141 11.37 2.48 14.45
C ASP A 141 12.15 3.24 13.38
N MET A 142 12.48 4.49 13.64
CA MET A 142 13.25 5.34 12.73
C MET A 142 14.59 4.68 12.34
N ASN A 143 15.26 4.04 13.30
CA ASN A 143 16.56 3.37 13.12
C ASN A 143 16.43 1.88 12.72
N THR A 144 15.25 1.44 12.32
CA THR A 144 15.01 0.07 11.84
C THR A 144 14.62 0.11 10.37
N SER A 145 15.28 -0.73 9.58
CA SER A 145 15.00 -0.86 8.15
C SER A 145 14.25 -2.16 7.83
N GLY A 146 13.92 -2.36 6.57
CA GLY A 146 13.39 -3.63 6.08
C GLY A 146 11.90 -3.60 5.73
N LEU A 147 11.28 -4.77 5.84
CA LEU A 147 9.93 -5.03 5.40
C LEU A 147 8.88 -4.24 6.19
N LEU A 148 8.22 -3.33 5.53
CA LEU A 148 6.99 -2.70 6.00
C LEU A 148 5.87 -2.99 4.99
N ILE A 149 4.71 -3.41 5.48
CA ILE A 149 3.57 -3.79 4.66
C ILE A 149 2.48 -2.75 4.84
N PHE A 150 1.84 -2.35 3.75
CA PHE A 150 0.65 -1.51 3.78
C PHE A 150 -0.50 -2.23 3.12
N THR A 151 -1.70 -2.04 3.64
CA THR A 151 -2.93 -2.61 3.08
C THR A 151 -4.08 -1.60 3.12
N THR A 152 -5.11 -1.85 2.31
CA THR A 152 -6.39 -1.13 2.43
C THR A 152 -7.41 -1.86 3.31
N SER A 153 -7.10 -3.10 3.74
CA SER A 153 -7.96 -3.89 4.63
C SER A 153 -7.53 -3.76 6.09
N GLY A 154 -8.41 -3.20 6.92
CA GLY A 154 -8.18 -3.15 8.37
C GLY A 154 -8.25 -4.51 9.05
N GLU A 155 -8.95 -5.49 8.45
CA GLU A 155 -9.04 -6.86 8.97
C GLU A 155 -7.73 -7.60 8.75
N LEU A 156 -7.18 -7.51 7.53
CA LEU A 156 -5.87 -8.07 7.22
C LEU A 156 -4.78 -7.45 8.11
N ALA A 157 -4.81 -6.12 8.29
CA ALA A 157 -3.87 -5.44 9.18
C ALA A 157 -3.98 -5.95 10.62
N ASN A 158 -5.21 -6.13 11.13
CA ASN A 158 -5.44 -6.67 12.45
C ASN A 158 -4.92 -8.10 12.61
N ARG A 159 -5.12 -8.97 11.58
CA ARG A 159 -4.65 -10.35 11.60
C ARG A 159 -3.13 -10.45 11.76
N PHE A 160 -2.39 -9.57 11.12
CA PHE A 160 -0.93 -9.51 11.26
C PHE A 160 -0.45 -8.93 12.60
N MET A 161 -1.17 -7.93 13.11
CA MET A 161 -0.66 -7.11 14.23
C MET A 161 -1.12 -7.58 15.61
N HIS A 162 -2.34 -8.14 15.70
CA HIS A 162 -2.92 -8.45 17.00
C HIS A 162 -2.19 -9.60 17.68
N PRO A 163 -1.74 -9.47 18.93
CA PRO A 163 -0.91 -10.46 19.64
C PRO A 163 -1.50 -11.88 19.65
N ARG A 164 -2.85 -12.01 19.74
CA ARG A 164 -3.53 -13.32 19.78
C ARG A 164 -3.24 -14.23 18.57
N TYR A 165 -2.72 -13.69 17.48
CA TYR A 165 -2.43 -14.44 16.27
C TYR A 165 -0.98 -14.89 16.18
N GLU A 166 -0.13 -14.44 17.07
CA GLU A 166 1.26 -14.87 17.23
C GLU A 166 2.03 -14.91 15.91
N VAL A 167 1.81 -13.90 15.06
CA VAL A 167 2.40 -13.86 13.72
C VAL A 167 3.90 -13.60 13.82
N GLU A 168 4.67 -14.53 13.28
CA GLU A 168 6.14 -14.48 13.31
C GLU A 168 6.71 -13.26 12.61
N ARG A 169 7.71 -12.67 13.21
CA ARG A 169 8.52 -11.58 12.69
C ARG A 169 9.98 -12.01 12.70
N GLU A 170 10.61 -11.91 11.56
CA GLU A 170 12.00 -12.31 11.41
C GLU A 170 12.88 -11.10 11.10
N TYR A 171 13.97 -11.00 11.82
CA TYR A 171 14.90 -9.88 11.70
C TYR A 171 16.33 -10.38 11.45
N ALA A 172 17.04 -9.66 10.59
CA ALA A 172 18.50 -9.68 10.53
C ALA A 172 19.03 -8.59 11.45
N VAL A 173 19.81 -8.99 12.44
CA VAL A 173 20.33 -8.16 13.51
C VAL A 173 21.85 -8.15 13.44
N ARG A 174 22.46 -6.97 13.39
CA ARG A 174 23.91 -6.83 13.55
C ARG A 174 24.19 -6.19 14.90
N ILE A 175 24.96 -6.87 15.70
CA ILE A 175 25.43 -6.37 17.00
C ILE A 175 26.91 -5.99 16.95
N PHE A 176 27.35 -5.22 17.92
CA PHE A 176 28.75 -5.00 18.22
C PHE A 176 29.15 -5.94 19.36
N GLY A 177 29.99 -6.91 19.05
CA GLY A 177 30.32 -8.03 19.93
C GLY A 177 29.74 -9.36 19.41
N GLU A 178 29.90 -10.41 20.19
CA GLU A 178 29.44 -11.76 19.86
C GLU A 178 28.70 -12.37 21.05
N LEU A 179 27.60 -13.07 20.77
CA LEU A 179 26.88 -13.85 21.78
C LEU A 179 27.57 -15.19 22.03
N THR A 180 27.74 -15.53 23.28
CA THR A 180 28.09 -16.90 23.67
C THR A 180 26.90 -17.86 23.45
N GLU A 181 27.17 -19.16 23.33
CA GLU A 181 26.11 -20.17 23.24
C GLU A 181 25.14 -20.13 24.44
N GLY A 182 25.68 -19.89 25.64
CA GLY A 182 24.87 -19.75 26.86
C GLY A 182 23.93 -18.55 26.81
N GLN A 183 24.38 -17.41 26.29
CA GLN A 183 23.53 -16.22 26.10
C GLN A 183 22.45 -16.44 25.02
N MET A 184 22.79 -17.16 23.93
CA MET A 184 21.79 -17.53 22.92
C MET A 184 20.74 -18.47 23.49
N LEU A 185 21.11 -19.39 24.39
CA LEU A 185 20.18 -20.26 25.07
C LEU A 185 19.24 -19.46 25.99
N GLN A 186 19.78 -18.56 26.81
CA GLN A 186 18.98 -17.67 27.67
C GLN A 186 18.01 -16.82 26.88
N LEU A 187 18.41 -16.28 25.71
CA LEU A 187 17.53 -15.53 24.83
C LEU A 187 16.38 -16.36 24.22
N LYS A 188 16.56 -17.67 24.10
CA LYS A 188 15.48 -18.59 23.67
C LYS A 188 14.57 -18.99 24.84
N GLU A 189 15.13 -19.26 26.01
CA GLU A 189 14.36 -19.64 27.20
C GLU A 189 13.56 -18.47 27.74
N GLY A 190 14.06 -17.25 27.57
CA GLY A 190 13.44 -16.00 28.00
C GLY A 190 14.24 -15.29 29.09
N ILE A 191 14.23 -13.98 29.00
CA ILE A 191 14.82 -13.11 30.01
C ILE A 191 13.78 -12.08 30.45
N GLU A 192 13.92 -11.58 31.69
CA GLU A 192 13.03 -10.56 32.22
C GLU A 192 13.43 -9.19 31.68
N LEU A 193 12.49 -8.51 31.02
CA LEU A 193 12.60 -7.12 30.63
C LEU A 193 11.69 -6.26 31.54
N GLU A 194 11.82 -4.93 31.47
CA GLU A 194 11.02 -3.99 32.26
C GLU A 194 9.49 -4.18 32.12
N ASP A 195 9.04 -4.69 30.99
CA ASP A 195 7.64 -4.91 30.64
C ASP A 195 7.24 -6.41 30.64
N GLY A 196 8.02 -7.25 31.33
CA GLY A 196 7.81 -8.67 31.52
C GLY A 196 8.73 -9.57 30.68
N PRO A 197 8.58 -10.90 30.81
CA PRO A 197 9.45 -11.88 30.16
C PRO A 197 9.40 -11.74 28.65
N ALA A 198 10.54 -11.94 27.99
CA ALA A 198 10.71 -11.85 26.54
C ALA A 198 11.72 -12.88 26.05
N ASN A 199 11.45 -13.44 24.87
CA ASN A 199 12.33 -14.43 24.28
C ASN A 199 12.32 -14.36 22.74
N PHE A 200 13.29 -14.99 22.13
CA PHE A 200 13.23 -15.33 20.70
C PHE A 200 12.74 -16.78 20.53
N ASP A 201 11.81 -17.00 19.62
CA ASP A 201 11.47 -18.36 19.18
C ASP A 201 12.70 -19.04 18.54
N SER A 202 13.53 -18.26 17.85
CA SER A 202 14.76 -18.74 17.23
C SER A 202 15.80 -17.64 17.18
N ILE A 203 17.05 -17.99 17.43
CA ILE A 203 18.22 -17.16 17.17
C ILE A 203 19.31 -18.03 16.54
N THR A 204 19.88 -17.56 15.43
CA THR A 204 20.90 -18.24 14.65
C THR A 204 21.99 -17.28 14.25
N ALA A 205 23.25 -17.61 14.55
CA ALA A 205 24.38 -16.83 14.10
C ALA A 205 24.55 -16.94 12.58
N GLN A 206 24.79 -15.81 11.91
CA GLN A 206 24.96 -15.68 10.46
C GLN A 206 26.39 -15.28 10.09
N GLY A 207 27.32 -15.41 11.06
CA GLY A 207 28.71 -15.00 10.90
C GLY A 207 28.93 -13.50 11.09
N GLY A 208 30.15 -13.05 10.87
CA GLY A 208 30.56 -11.67 11.05
C GLY A 208 32.04 -11.46 10.74
N GLU A 209 32.49 -10.22 10.77
CA GLU A 209 33.86 -9.82 10.66
C GLU A 209 34.24 -8.85 11.79
N GLY A 210 35.34 -9.13 12.48
CA GLY A 210 35.82 -8.32 13.59
C GLY A 210 34.82 -8.24 14.71
N ALA A 211 34.45 -7.01 15.14
CA ALA A 211 33.50 -6.80 16.22
C ALA A 211 32.02 -6.79 15.78
N ASN A 212 31.71 -7.03 14.51
CA ASN A 212 30.35 -7.02 13.98
C ASN A 212 29.88 -8.44 13.65
N HIS A 213 28.89 -8.92 14.38
CA HIS A 213 28.30 -10.24 14.14
C HIS A 213 26.81 -10.11 13.77
N TRP A 214 26.37 -10.93 12.82
CA TRP A 214 25.01 -10.99 12.35
C TRP A 214 24.28 -12.17 12.96
N TYR A 215 23.04 -11.92 13.33
CA TYR A 215 22.12 -12.92 13.83
C TYR A 215 20.79 -12.81 13.09
N GLN A 216 20.17 -13.95 12.86
CA GLN A 216 18.80 -14.06 12.39
C GLN A 216 17.95 -14.43 13.61
N VAL A 217 16.94 -13.64 13.90
CA VAL A 217 16.05 -13.87 15.04
C VAL A 217 14.59 -13.91 14.61
N ILE A 218 13.81 -14.77 15.25
CA ILE A 218 12.36 -14.89 15.06
C ILE A 218 11.70 -14.68 16.40
N LEU A 219 10.61 -13.88 16.39
CA LEU A 219 9.76 -13.68 17.56
C LEU A 219 8.31 -13.44 17.11
N ARG A 220 7.33 -13.68 17.99
CA ARG A 220 5.90 -13.52 17.73
C ARG A 220 5.32 -12.24 18.29
N GLU A 221 6.02 -11.61 19.16
CA GLU A 221 5.64 -10.34 19.77
C GLU A 221 6.14 -9.13 18.96
N GLY A 222 5.86 -7.96 19.42
CA GLY A 222 6.28 -6.71 18.78
C GLY A 222 6.19 -5.55 19.75
N ARG A 223 6.68 -5.77 20.98
CA ARG A 223 6.78 -4.72 21.98
C ARG A 223 7.74 -3.61 21.55
N ASN A 224 7.67 -2.48 22.20
CA ASN A 224 8.53 -1.36 21.84
C ASN A 224 10.01 -1.75 21.95
N ARG A 225 10.75 -1.62 20.82
CA ARG A 225 12.19 -1.90 20.72
C ARG A 225 12.62 -3.26 21.28
N GLU A 226 11.75 -4.24 21.29
CA GLU A 226 11.95 -5.54 21.97
C GLU A 226 13.24 -6.24 21.55
N VAL A 227 13.48 -6.40 20.24
CA VAL A 227 14.71 -7.00 19.74
C VAL A 227 15.96 -6.29 20.26
N ARG A 228 15.95 -4.95 20.32
CA ARG A 228 17.11 -4.19 20.80
C ARG A 228 17.30 -4.38 22.29
N ARG A 229 16.25 -4.35 23.10
CA ARG A 229 16.30 -4.56 24.55
C ARG A 229 16.81 -5.94 24.93
N LEU A 230 16.43 -6.99 24.15
CA LEU A 230 16.92 -8.35 24.37
C LEU A 230 18.43 -8.46 24.22
N PHE A 231 19.03 -7.79 23.23
CA PHE A 231 20.49 -7.77 23.09
C PHE A 231 21.15 -6.79 24.08
N GLU A 232 20.51 -5.65 24.36
CA GLU A 232 20.99 -4.65 25.33
C GLU A 232 21.12 -5.24 26.74
N ALA A 233 20.26 -6.23 27.11
CA ALA A 233 20.36 -6.93 28.40
C ALA A 233 21.71 -7.67 28.60
N PHE A 234 22.37 -8.02 27.51
CA PHE A 234 23.73 -8.60 27.53
C PHE A 234 24.84 -7.60 27.20
N GLN A 235 24.53 -6.29 27.24
CA GLN A 235 25.46 -5.20 26.90
C GLN A 235 25.98 -5.27 25.44
N LEU A 236 25.19 -5.87 24.55
CA LEU A 236 25.51 -6.03 23.14
C LEU A 236 24.61 -5.10 22.28
N PRO A 237 25.03 -3.87 22.00
CA PRO A 237 24.19 -2.92 21.30
C PRO A 237 23.94 -3.32 19.85
N VAL A 238 22.68 -3.22 19.42
CA VAL A 238 22.27 -3.49 18.04
C VAL A 238 22.64 -2.32 17.14
N SER A 239 23.63 -2.53 16.27
CA SER A 239 24.10 -1.53 15.31
C SER A 239 23.26 -1.45 14.04
N ARG A 240 22.67 -2.58 13.58
CA ARG A 240 21.69 -2.61 12.48
C ARG A 240 20.57 -3.58 12.78
N LEU A 241 19.36 -3.19 12.40
CA LEU A 241 18.17 -4.02 12.54
C LEU A 241 17.34 -3.92 11.28
N MET A 242 17.06 -5.08 10.68
CA MET A 242 16.28 -5.15 9.45
C MET A 242 15.24 -6.25 9.55
N ARG A 243 13.95 -5.91 9.44
CA ARG A 243 12.90 -6.93 9.32
C ARG A 243 12.92 -7.54 7.93
N VAL A 244 13.12 -8.85 7.82
CA VAL A 244 13.21 -9.57 6.56
C VAL A 244 11.95 -10.36 6.21
N ARG A 245 11.17 -10.76 7.23
CA ARG A 245 9.90 -11.46 7.05
C ARG A 245 8.85 -11.00 8.08
N PHE A 246 7.59 -11.01 7.69
CA PHE A 246 6.46 -10.81 8.59
C PHE A 246 5.33 -11.75 8.17
N GLY A 247 5.04 -12.77 8.99
CA GLY A 247 4.17 -13.87 8.64
C GLY A 247 4.60 -14.54 7.34
N PRO A 248 3.69 -14.73 6.37
CA PRO A 248 4.02 -15.36 5.09
C PRO A 248 4.75 -14.42 4.11
N VAL A 249 4.91 -13.14 4.46
CA VAL A 249 5.50 -12.15 3.54
C VAL A 249 6.99 -11.99 3.80
N ASN A 250 7.79 -12.34 2.82
CA ASN A 250 9.24 -12.09 2.81
C ASN A 250 9.55 -10.77 2.09
N LEU A 251 10.67 -10.14 2.46
CA LEU A 251 11.22 -9.01 1.72
C LEU A 251 11.98 -9.50 0.50
N PRO A 252 11.46 -9.30 -0.73
CA PRO A 252 12.16 -9.82 -1.91
C PRO A 252 13.47 -9.08 -2.14
N PRO A 253 14.57 -9.77 -2.51
CA PRO A 253 15.89 -9.14 -2.76
C PRO A 253 15.88 -8.06 -3.84
N ARG A 254 14.93 -8.14 -4.80
CA ARG A 254 14.72 -7.15 -5.85
C ARG A 254 14.20 -5.80 -5.33
N VAL A 255 13.58 -5.79 -4.14
CA VAL A 255 13.04 -4.56 -3.54
C VAL A 255 14.14 -3.85 -2.78
N LYS A 256 14.75 -2.87 -3.42
CA LYS A 256 15.85 -2.08 -2.84
C LYS A 256 15.34 -1.14 -1.75
N ARG A 257 16.21 -0.67 -0.86
CA ARG A 257 15.87 0.31 0.18
C ARG A 257 15.20 1.54 -0.42
N GLY A 258 14.10 1.98 0.18
CA GLY A 258 13.32 3.12 -0.27
C GLY A 258 12.40 2.82 -1.46
N THR A 259 12.34 1.58 -1.96
CA THR A 259 11.46 1.20 -3.07
C THR A 259 10.25 0.40 -2.58
N MET A 260 9.21 0.37 -3.40
CA MET A 260 7.94 -0.29 -3.13
C MET A 260 7.61 -1.30 -4.21
N LEU A 261 6.89 -2.35 -3.81
CA LEU A 261 6.32 -3.36 -4.68
C LEU A 261 4.84 -3.56 -4.31
N LYS A 262 3.95 -3.43 -5.28
CA LYS A 262 2.55 -3.79 -5.10
C LYS A 262 2.39 -5.29 -5.34
N LEU A 263 1.71 -5.98 -4.43
CA LEU A 263 1.41 -7.40 -4.59
C LEU A 263 0.36 -7.63 -5.70
N GLU A 264 0.49 -8.74 -6.38
CA GLU A 264 -0.47 -9.19 -7.38
C GLU A 264 -1.75 -9.72 -6.71
N GLN A 265 -2.84 -9.75 -7.47
CA GLN A 265 -4.13 -10.23 -6.95
C GLN A 265 -4.05 -11.65 -6.38
N LYS A 266 -3.29 -12.54 -7.02
CA LYS A 266 -3.09 -13.92 -6.53
C LYS A 266 -2.38 -13.96 -5.19
N GLU A 267 -1.34 -13.14 -5.02
CA GLU A 267 -0.60 -13.03 -3.77
C GLU A 267 -1.50 -12.48 -2.65
N VAL A 268 -2.35 -11.50 -2.98
CA VAL A 268 -3.31 -10.92 -2.02
C VAL A 268 -4.37 -11.95 -1.62
N VAL A 269 -4.87 -12.75 -2.56
CA VAL A 269 -5.80 -13.86 -2.25
C VAL A 269 -5.13 -14.85 -1.29
N GLY A 270 -3.92 -15.29 -1.58
CA GLY A 270 -3.17 -16.18 -0.68
C GLY A 270 -2.94 -15.59 0.72
N LEU A 271 -2.78 -14.25 0.82
CA LEU A 271 -2.70 -13.58 2.14
C LEU A 271 -4.04 -13.58 2.89
N LEU A 272 -5.16 -13.42 2.18
CA LEU A 272 -6.49 -13.50 2.80
C LEU A 272 -6.79 -14.91 3.28
N GLU A 273 -6.48 -15.93 2.48
CA GLU A 273 -6.63 -17.34 2.84
C GLU A 273 -5.76 -17.69 4.05
N TRP A 274 -4.48 -17.30 4.06
CA TRP A 274 -3.60 -17.47 5.21
C TRP A 274 -4.15 -16.78 6.47
N ALA A 275 -4.77 -15.61 6.30
CA ALA A 275 -5.34 -14.82 7.39
C ALA A 275 -6.70 -15.35 7.86
N ASP A 276 -7.24 -16.39 7.23
CA ASP A 276 -8.60 -16.90 7.48
C ASP A 276 -9.66 -15.78 7.30
N LEU A 277 -9.50 -15.01 6.23
CA LEU A 277 -10.39 -13.90 5.87
C LEU A 277 -11.16 -14.24 4.59
N PRO A 278 -12.41 -13.77 4.47
CA PRO A 278 -13.22 -14.04 3.29
C PRO A 278 -12.56 -13.42 2.04
N VAL A 279 -12.40 -14.24 1.02
CA VAL A 279 -11.97 -13.78 -0.30
C VAL A 279 -13.20 -13.23 -1.03
N PRO A 280 -13.18 -11.99 -1.52
CA PRO A 280 -14.30 -11.43 -2.26
C PRO A 280 -14.63 -12.26 -3.50
N SER A 281 -15.89 -12.67 -3.65
CA SER A 281 -16.38 -13.49 -4.76
C SER A 281 -16.43 -12.76 -6.11
N ALA A 282 -16.16 -11.46 -6.13
CA ALA A 282 -16.08 -10.69 -7.37
C ALA A 282 -15.01 -11.31 -8.28
N PRO A 283 -15.31 -11.54 -9.57
CA PRO A 283 -14.33 -12.10 -10.50
C PRO A 283 -13.09 -11.20 -10.46
N LEU A 284 -11.92 -11.82 -10.27
CA LEU A 284 -10.65 -11.11 -10.30
C LEU A 284 -10.60 -10.32 -11.61
N ARG A 285 -10.57 -8.99 -11.50
CA ARG A 285 -10.51 -8.12 -12.67
C ARG A 285 -9.32 -8.55 -13.52
N GLN A 286 -9.56 -8.89 -14.79
CA GLN A 286 -8.48 -9.14 -15.70
C GLN A 286 -7.68 -7.85 -15.89
N LEU A 287 -6.48 -7.83 -15.33
CA LEU A 287 -5.56 -6.71 -15.48
C LEU A 287 -5.08 -6.64 -16.92
N THR A 288 -5.08 -5.46 -17.50
CA THR A 288 -4.43 -5.22 -18.78
C THR A 288 -2.92 -5.54 -18.67
N GLN A 289 -2.26 -5.83 -19.79
CA GLN A 289 -0.81 -6.09 -19.79
C GLN A 289 -0.02 -4.95 -19.14
N ARG A 290 -0.44 -3.71 -19.36
CA ARG A 290 0.19 -2.52 -18.73
C ARG A 290 0.00 -2.49 -17.22
N GLU A 291 -1.15 -2.92 -16.70
CA GLU A 291 -1.41 -3.02 -15.26
C GLU A 291 -0.64 -4.17 -14.64
N LYS A 292 -0.54 -5.33 -15.31
CA LYS A 292 0.30 -6.45 -14.89
C LYS A 292 1.77 -6.04 -14.77
N LEU A 293 2.31 -5.36 -15.78
CA LEU A 293 3.68 -4.86 -15.75
C LEU A 293 3.90 -3.87 -14.60
N LYS A 294 2.95 -2.99 -14.32
CA LYS A 294 3.03 -2.06 -13.17
C LYS A 294 2.94 -2.77 -11.83
N ALA A 295 2.14 -3.83 -11.71
CA ALA A 295 2.00 -4.59 -10.47
C ALA A 295 3.29 -5.34 -10.10
N THR A 296 4.04 -5.83 -11.08
CA THR A 296 5.32 -6.54 -10.85
C THR A 296 6.53 -5.62 -10.78
N THR A 297 6.37 -4.34 -11.10
CA THR A 297 7.49 -3.40 -11.16
C THR A 297 7.73 -2.78 -9.78
N VAL A 298 8.95 -2.95 -9.28
CA VAL A 298 9.46 -2.19 -8.14
C VAL A 298 9.59 -0.74 -8.55
N PHE A 299 9.01 0.17 -7.79
CA PHE A 299 9.06 1.60 -8.10
C PHE A 299 9.65 2.41 -6.94
N MET A 300 10.32 3.49 -7.29
CA MET A 300 10.72 4.50 -6.32
C MET A 300 9.58 5.49 -6.11
N PRO A 301 9.15 5.69 -4.86
CA PRO A 301 8.10 6.66 -4.56
C PRO A 301 8.57 8.07 -4.91
N LYS A 302 7.69 8.83 -5.53
CA LYS A 302 7.92 10.26 -5.74
C LYS A 302 7.68 11.00 -4.43
N VAL A 303 8.70 11.61 -3.88
CA VAL A 303 8.58 12.47 -2.69
C VAL A 303 7.61 13.61 -3.04
N ARG A 304 6.55 13.73 -2.26
CA ARG A 304 5.59 14.82 -2.42
C ARG A 304 6.24 16.08 -1.87
N LYS A 305 6.62 17.02 -2.73
CA LYS A 305 7.00 18.37 -2.25
C LYS A 305 5.81 18.91 -1.45
N GLN A 306 5.99 19.11 -0.15
CA GLN A 306 5.01 19.81 0.66
C GLN A 306 4.74 21.14 -0.03
N ARG A 307 3.49 21.42 -0.36
CA ARG A 307 3.10 22.77 -0.72
C ARG A 307 3.23 23.59 0.55
N VAL A 308 4.28 24.37 0.65
CA VAL A 308 4.39 25.41 1.66
C VAL A 308 3.09 26.22 1.56
N SER A 309 2.35 26.27 2.66
CA SER A 309 1.14 27.07 2.76
C SER A 309 1.43 28.49 2.26
N ALA A 310 0.46 29.13 1.62
CA ALA A 310 0.64 30.52 1.19
C ALA A 310 0.94 31.45 2.38
N LEU A 311 0.58 31.00 3.59
CA LEU A 311 0.86 31.71 4.86
C LEU A 311 2.30 31.54 5.36
N ASP A 312 3.01 30.48 4.94
CA ASP A 312 4.39 30.19 5.33
C ASP A 312 5.41 30.71 4.30
N ARG A 313 4.99 31.46 3.29
CA ARG A 313 5.92 32.11 2.37
C ARG A 313 6.48 33.36 3.05
N PRO A 314 7.81 33.47 3.20
CA PRO A 314 8.39 34.74 3.67
C PRO A 314 7.94 35.86 2.71
N PRO A 315 7.69 37.09 3.25
CA PRO A 315 7.31 38.21 2.42
C PRO A 315 8.38 38.43 1.34
N ARG A 316 7.92 38.76 0.13
CA ARG A 316 8.78 38.88 -1.06
C ARG A 316 9.87 39.97 -0.92
N ASP A 317 9.79 40.81 0.08
CA ASP A 317 10.61 42.02 0.27
C ASP A 317 11.81 41.81 1.19
N ALA A 318 12.05 40.60 1.69
CA ALA A 318 13.19 40.28 2.57
C ALA A 318 14.45 39.79 1.81
N ALA A 319 14.39 39.68 0.47
CA ALA A 319 15.58 39.44 -0.33
C ALA A 319 16.15 40.79 -0.78
N GLY A 320 17.14 41.30 -0.04
CA GLY A 320 17.92 42.46 -0.39
C GLY A 320 18.41 42.38 -1.82
N GLY A 321 18.20 43.47 -2.55
CA GLY A 321 18.51 43.59 -3.96
C GLY A 321 20.00 43.42 -4.25
N GLU A 322 20.36 42.33 -4.88
CA GLU A 322 21.49 42.30 -5.78
C GLU A 322 20.96 42.45 -7.19
N ALA A 323 21.21 43.63 -7.74
CA ALA A 323 20.88 43.99 -9.11
C ALA A 323 21.55 42.99 -10.07
N ARG A 324 20.74 42.23 -10.80
CA ARG A 324 21.26 41.42 -11.93
C ARG A 324 21.81 42.40 -12.98
N PRO A 325 23.04 42.22 -13.49
CA PRO A 325 23.58 43.08 -14.54
C PRO A 325 22.71 42.96 -15.79
N TYR A 326 22.29 44.12 -16.26
CA TYR A 326 21.54 44.36 -17.49
C TYR A 326 22.35 43.83 -18.69
N ARG A 327 21.90 42.72 -19.28
CA ARG A 327 22.49 42.21 -20.52
C ARG A 327 21.96 43.02 -21.67
N ALA A 328 22.79 44.01 -22.15
CA ALA A 328 22.50 44.80 -23.29
C ALA A 328 22.20 43.95 -24.52
N LYS A 329 21.08 44.22 -25.19
CA LYS A 329 20.78 43.71 -26.52
C LYS A 329 21.73 44.38 -27.49
N SER A 330 22.65 43.60 -28.08
CA SER A 330 23.40 44.05 -29.23
C SER A 330 22.52 43.91 -30.47
N ASP A 331 22.11 45.04 -31.03
CA ASP A 331 21.62 45.16 -32.40
C ASP A 331 22.77 44.82 -33.35
N THR A 332 22.62 43.76 -34.12
CA THR A 332 23.38 43.60 -35.37
C THR A 332 22.48 43.07 -36.46
N ALA A 333 22.20 43.99 -37.34
CA ALA A 333 22.01 43.92 -38.78
C ALA A 333 21.61 42.60 -39.44
N ARG A 334 20.55 42.73 -40.20
CA ARG A 334 20.12 41.89 -41.34
C ARG A 334 21.30 41.59 -42.28
N LYS A 335 21.46 40.31 -42.66
CA LYS A 335 21.96 39.89 -43.96
C LYS A 335 21.20 38.66 -44.45
N ASP A 336 20.89 38.83 -45.74
CA ASP A 336 20.07 37.97 -46.58
C ASP A 336 20.55 36.51 -46.75
N GLY A 337 19.58 35.69 -46.97
CA GLY A 337 19.48 34.62 -47.93
C GLY A 337 20.62 33.61 -48.09
N LEU A 338 20.29 32.37 -47.73
CA LEU A 338 20.65 31.21 -48.58
C LEU A 338 19.99 29.94 -48.01
N LYS A 339 19.05 29.40 -48.79
CA LYS A 339 18.43 28.10 -48.57
C LYS A 339 19.50 27.00 -48.70
N LYS A 340 19.61 26.10 -47.71
CA LYS A 340 20.28 24.81 -47.88
C LYS A 340 19.26 23.66 -47.99
N PRO A 341 19.51 22.72 -48.89
CA PRO A 341 18.54 21.69 -49.23
C PRO A 341 18.58 20.49 -48.23
N ALA A 342 17.45 19.81 -48.16
CA ALA A 342 17.21 18.63 -47.35
C ALA A 342 18.06 17.40 -47.80
N PRO A 343 18.49 16.49 -46.88
CA PRO A 343 19.14 15.27 -47.30
C PRO A 343 18.14 14.22 -47.75
N ARG A 344 18.48 13.60 -48.89
CA ARG A 344 17.75 12.55 -49.57
C ARG A 344 17.77 11.23 -48.77
N LYS A 345 16.64 10.55 -48.86
CA LYS A 345 16.47 9.13 -48.49
C LYS A 345 17.41 8.26 -49.37
N ASN A 346 18.15 7.38 -48.78
CA ASN A 346 18.90 6.35 -49.45
C ASN A 346 18.18 4.99 -49.28
N ASP A 347 17.52 4.59 -50.36
CA ASP A 347 17.18 3.19 -50.61
C ASP A 347 18.46 2.45 -50.90
N ASN A 348 18.71 1.34 -50.25
CA ASN A 348 19.64 0.34 -50.78
C ASN A 348 18.98 -1.04 -50.68
N ARG A 349 18.62 -1.50 -51.89
CA ARG A 349 18.23 -2.85 -52.23
C ARG A 349 19.42 -3.82 -52.12
N ARG A 350 19.12 -4.96 -51.61
CA ARG A 350 19.58 -6.32 -51.97
C ARG A 350 20.90 -6.43 -52.74
N VAL A 351 21.84 -7.19 -52.12
CA VAL A 351 22.59 -8.19 -52.89
C VAL A 351 22.70 -9.45 -52.04
N ARG A 352 22.19 -10.56 -52.62
CA ARG A 352 22.43 -11.93 -52.20
C ARG A 352 23.83 -12.30 -52.71
N GLN A 353 24.67 -12.94 -51.91
CA GLN A 353 25.63 -13.94 -52.42
C GLN A 353 25.84 -15.04 -51.38
N SER A 354 25.59 -16.20 -51.87
CA SER A 354 25.88 -17.51 -51.31
C SER A 354 27.37 -17.82 -51.32
N SER A 355 27.89 -18.48 -50.34
CA SER A 355 28.96 -19.49 -50.49
C SER A 355 29.04 -20.40 -49.28
N ASP A 356 28.81 -21.65 -49.60
CA ASP A 356 29.13 -22.85 -48.83
C ASP A 356 30.54 -22.84 -48.25
N LEU A 357 30.68 -23.52 -47.08
CA LEU A 357 31.71 -24.54 -46.86
C LEU A 357 31.62 -25.10 -45.41
N ALA A 358 31.24 -26.38 -45.43
CA ALA A 358 31.83 -27.53 -44.72
C ALA A 358 32.06 -27.47 -43.19
N ALA A 359 31.36 -28.36 -42.55
CA ALA A 359 31.71 -28.95 -41.24
C ALA A 359 32.96 -29.85 -41.39
N PRO A 360 33.60 -30.21 -40.24
CA PRO A 360 33.66 -31.65 -40.01
C PRO A 360 33.25 -32.08 -38.59
N ALA A 361 32.65 -33.24 -38.59
CA ALA A 361 32.34 -34.07 -37.44
C ALA A 361 33.62 -34.81 -36.97
N MET A 362 33.70 -35.03 -35.66
CA MET A 362 34.41 -36.17 -35.03
C MET A 362 34.06 -36.15 -33.54
N GLN A 363 33.64 -37.10 -32.95
CA GLN A 363 33.68 -38.54 -32.80
C GLN A 363 33.36 -38.84 -31.32
N LYS A 364 32.43 -39.75 -31.17
CA LYS A 364 32.11 -40.44 -29.91
C LYS A 364 33.33 -41.27 -29.47
N LYS A 365 33.61 -41.29 -28.14
CA LYS A 365 34.21 -42.47 -27.51
C LYS A 365 33.43 -42.77 -26.22
N SER A 366 32.76 -43.88 -26.28
CA SER A 366 32.37 -44.74 -25.19
C SER A 366 33.58 -45.44 -24.63
N ASP A 367 33.73 -45.52 -23.32
CA ASP A 367 34.37 -46.67 -22.70
C ASP A 367 33.72 -47.02 -21.37
N ARG A 368 33.22 -48.24 -21.37
CA ARG A 368 32.88 -49.07 -20.20
C ARG A 368 34.18 -49.54 -19.53
N ASN A 369 34.23 -49.56 -18.22
CA ASN A 369 34.71 -50.73 -17.48
C ASN A 369 34.44 -50.51 -15.97
N ARG A 370 33.61 -51.28 -15.32
CA ARG A 370 33.78 -52.50 -14.54
C ARG A 370 34.94 -52.46 -13.54
N GLY A 371 34.60 -52.52 -12.23
CA GLY A 371 35.13 -53.58 -11.43
C GLY A 371 35.58 -53.21 -10.01
N ARG A 372 34.88 -53.65 -9.04
CA ARG A 372 35.31 -54.27 -7.77
C ARG A 372 36.48 -53.66 -6.98
N GLY A 373 36.21 -53.41 -5.71
CA GLY A 373 37.09 -53.26 -4.57
C GLY A 373 36.27 -52.72 -3.40
#